data_cfee1ed6ee264d1a8dec7f755dc3d87f
#
_entry.id   cfee1ed6ee264d1a8dec7f755dc3d87f
#
_cell.length_a   1.000
_cell.length_b   1.000
_cell.length_c   1.000
_cell.angle_alpha   90.00
_cell.angle_beta   90.00
_cell.angle_gamma   90.00
#
_symmetry.space_group_name_H-M   'P 1'
#
loop_
_entity.id
_entity.type
_entity.pdbx_description
1 polymer ?
#
loop_
_entity_poly.entity_id
_entity_poly.type
_entity_poly.pdbx_seq_one_letter_code
_entity_poly.pdbx_strand_id
1 'polypeptide(L)'
;MNSKHIIIACVALLCTMQARAQGQDLSVLAANPDARTAAMGNAAVAADGMYLYNNPSAFLGANKKFSADASASIYEKTEGYEGTFGLYTATVGYKFANRHAAFAGFRYAGGLKLKGYDMLGEPTKDYQPYNWTIDLGYAYMIGNGFSAYAVGNVIFSHLSKNAVGGAFTIGASYQKSTTTAGNKSANLMLDAKVGAIGPQLDYGNGNKTTMPTYVAVGGALTVDVADKHQVGGAWSTRYFFRPSEYKMLMLGAGLEYTYNKMVSLRAGYEYGDRNLSHFTMGAGFKYGGLLLNGAYMLKTVNVGSSYCTIGLGYDF
;
A
#
# COMPACT_ATOMS: atom_id res chain seq x y z
N MET A 1 -18.52 36.51 21.05
CA MET A 1 -17.55 35.55 20.45
C MET A 1 -17.60 35.79 18.94
N ASN A 2 -16.52 36.27 18.35
CA ASN A 2 -16.52 36.76 16.97
C ASN A 2 -16.73 35.59 16.00
N SER A 3 -17.68 35.73 15.06
CA SER A 3 -18.00 34.73 14.02
C SER A 3 -16.77 34.23 13.24
N LYS A 4 -15.73 35.04 13.12
CA LYS A 4 -14.44 34.65 12.53
C LYS A 4 -13.74 33.50 13.26
N HIS A 5 -13.85 33.44 14.60
CA HIS A 5 -13.25 32.34 15.37
C HIS A 5 -14.07 31.04 15.27
N ILE A 6 -15.39 31.13 15.02
CA ILE A 6 -16.24 29.99 14.82
C ILE A 6 -15.95 29.35 13.43
N ILE A 7 -15.76 30.16 12.39
CA ILE A 7 -15.45 29.72 11.03
C ILE A 7 -14.05 29.11 10.98
N ILE A 8 -13.06 29.72 11.61
CA ILE A 8 -11.70 29.17 11.74
C ILE A 8 -11.72 27.87 12.56
N ALA A 9 -12.53 27.79 13.62
CA ALA A 9 -12.71 26.57 14.40
C ALA A 9 -13.44 25.48 13.62
N CYS A 10 -14.45 25.83 12.81
CA CYS A 10 -15.14 24.86 11.92
C CYS A 10 -14.22 24.40 10.78
N VAL A 11 -13.45 25.27 10.15
CA VAL A 11 -12.46 24.90 9.12
C VAL A 11 -11.33 24.11 9.75
N ALA A 12 -10.83 24.47 10.93
CA ALA A 12 -9.84 23.68 11.66
C ALA A 12 -10.41 22.33 12.14
N LEU A 13 -11.70 22.27 12.54
CA LEU A 13 -12.37 21.02 12.90
C LEU A 13 -12.60 20.11 11.68
N LEU A 14 -12.97 20.68 10.53
CA LEU A 14 -13.10 19.96 9.27
C LEU A 14 -11.74 19.45 8.77
N CYS A 15 -10.69 20.26 8.85
CA CYS A 15 -9.32 19.82 8.58
C CYS A 15 -8.84 18.74 9.56
N THR A 16 -9.23 18.82 10.85
CA THR A 16 -8.85 17.81 11.84
C THR A 16 -9.67 16.52 11.72
N MET A 17 -10.89 16.58 11.23
CA MET A 17 -11.68 15.35 10.95
C MET A 17 -11.16 14.61 9.73
N GLN A 18 -10.71 15.31 8.68
CA GLN A 18 -10.04 14.69 7.53
C GLN A 18 -8.66 14.13 7.88
N ALA A 19 -7.89 14.85 8.71
CA ALA A 19 -6.61 14.36 9.22
C ALA A 19 -6.75 13.07 10.07
N ARG A 20 -7.93 12.85 10.66
CA ARG A 20 -8.20 11.65 11.46
C ARG A 20 -8.57 10.42 10.61
N ALA A 21 -9.21 10.61 9.45
CA ALA A 21 -9.59 9.49 8.58
C ALA A 21 -8.44 9.02 7.67
N GLN A 22 -7.51 9.89 7.31
CA GLN A 22 -6.42 9.57 6.39
C GLN A 22 -5.02 9.94 6.89
N GLY A 23 -4.87 10.57 8.03
CA GLY A 23 -3.61 10.83 8.73
C GLY A 23 -2.44 11.45 7.96
N GLN A 24 -2.51 11.50 6.62
CA GLN A 24 -1.41 11.92 5.75
C GLN A 24 -1.95 12.40 4.40
N ASP A 25 -1.62 13.61 4.02
CA ASP A 25 -2.03 14.22 2.74
C ASP A 25 -1.52 13.44 1.50
N LEU A 26 -0.50 12.60 1.68
CA LEU A 26 0.10 11.77 0.64
C LEU A 26 -0.23 10.28 0.81
N SER A 27 -1.50 9.96 0.99
CA SER A 27 -2.00 8.58 1.11
C SER A 27 -1.55 7.66 -0.04
N VAL A 28 -1.31 8.21 -1.23
CA VAL A 28 -0.77 7.49 -2.39
C VAL A 28 0.58 6.80 -2.11
N LEU A 29 1.38 7.31 -1.15
CA LEU A 29 2.65 6.70 -0.74
C LEU A 29 2.50 5.74 0.43
N ALA A 30 1.47 5.91 1.26
CA ALA A 30 1.26 5.16 2.49
C ALA A 30 0.37 3.92 2.30
N ALA A 31 -0.62 4.00 1.42
CA ALA A 31 -1.56 2.92 1.16
C ALA A 31 -0.90 1.79 0.33
N ASN A 32 -1.22 0.55 0.69
CA ASN A 32 -0.80 -0.60 -0.09
C ASN A 32 -1.84 -0.90 -1.18
N PRO A 33 -1.46 -0.96 -2.45
CA PRO A 33 -2.39 -1.20 -3.55
C PRO A 33 -2.68 -2.69 -3.80
N ASP A 34 -1.98 -3.62 -3.17
CA ASP A 34 -2.09 -5.05 -3.48
C ASP A 34 -3.24 -5.72 -2.74
N ALA A 35 -4.18 -6.30 -3.50
CA ALA A 35 -5.34 -7.01 -2.95
C ALA A 35 -4.95 -8.24 -2.11
N ARG A 36 -3.90 -9.00 -2.50
CA ARG A 36 -3.43 -10.14 -1.72
C ARG A 36 -2.93 -9.71 -0.35
N THR A 37 -2.08 -8.69 -0.32
CA THR A 37 -1.52 -8.15 0.91
C THR A 37 -2.60 -7.51 1.78
N ALA A 38 -3.54 -6.77 1.19
CA ALA A 38 -4.69 -6.18 1.88
C ALA A 38 -5.51 -7.26 2.60
N ALA A 39 -5.80 -8.39 1.94
CA ALA A 39 -6.52 -9.52 2.53
C ALA A 39 -5.81 -10.19 3.70
N MET A 40 -4.51 -9.96 3.87
CA MET A 40 -3.65 -10.52 4.91
C MET A 40 -3.23 -9.47 5.96
N GLY A 41 -4.09 -8.52 6.27
CA GLY A 41 -3.81 -7.48 7.27
C GLY A 41 -2.70 -6.51 6.85
N ASN A 42 -2.54 -6.24 5.55
CA ASN A 42 -1.47 -5.42 5.00
C ASN A 42 -0.03 -5.91 5.34
N ALA A 43 0.13 -7.21 5.57
CA ALA A 43 1.44 -7.83 5.80
C ALA A 43 2.23 -7.97 4.47
N ALA A 44 2.83 -6.88 4.01
CA ALA A 44 3.48 -6.73 2.70
C ALA A 44 4.91 -7.29 2.67
N VAL A 45 5.08 -8.60 2.83
CA VAL A 45 6.40 -9.26 2.87
C VAL A 45 6.59 -10.23 1.71
N ALA A 46 5.72 -11.23 1.59
CA ALA A 46 5.77 -12.22 0.52
C ALA A 46 4.84 -11.79 -0.62
N ALA A 47 5.39 -11.15 -1.62
CA ALA A 47 4.64 -10.73 -2.79
C ALA A 47 4.48 -11.89 -3.79
N ASP A 48 3.30 -11.97 -4.41
CA ASP A 48 3.01 -12.76 -5.63
C ASP A 48 2.18 -11.83 -6.53
N GLY A 49 2.85 -10.87 -7.16
CA GLY A 49 2.30 -9.69 -7.83
C GLY A 49 2.56 -8.39 -7.07
N MET A 50 2.34 -7.25 -7.71
CA MET A 50 2.59 -5.91 -7.16
C MET A 50 3.95 -5.75 -6.46
N TYR A 51 4.98 -6.42 -6.99
CA TYR A 51 6.31 -6.52 -6.37
C TYR A 51 6.91 -5.16 -6.03
N LEU A 52 6.75 -4.17 -6.94
CA LEU A 52 7.29 -2.83 -6.77
C LEU A 52 6.87 -2.17 -5.44
N TYR A 53 5.64 -2.39 -5.01
CA TYR A 53 5.06 -1.73 -3.84
C TYR A 53 5.11 -2.56 -2.56
N ASN A 54 5.17 -3.88 -2.72
CA ASN A 54 5.28 -4.79 -1.59
C ASN A 54 6.74 -5.05 -1.22
N ASN A 55 7.40 -5.83 -2.05
CA ASN A 55 8.78 -6.26 -1.88
C ASN A 55 9.40 -6.60 -3.24
N PRO A 56 10.15 -5.67 -3.86
CA PRO A 56 10.83 -5.91 -5.14
C PRO A 56 11.77 -7.12 -5.14
N SER A 57 12.37 -7.44 -3.99
CA SER A 57 13.26 -8.60 -3.87
C SER A 57 12.55 -9.94 -4.02
N ALA A 58 11.25 -10.02 -3.71
CA ALA A 58 10.48 -11.26 -3.86
C ALA A 58 10.44 -11.74 -5.31
N PHE A 59 10.48 -10.82 -6.28
CA PHE A 59 10.53 -11.15 -7.70
C PHE A 59 11.81 -11.86 -8.12
N LEU A 60 12.94 -11.60 -7.46
CA LEU A 60 14.22 -12.26 -7.76
C LEU A 60 14.14 -13.77 -7.49
N GLY A 61 13.42 -14.17 -6.45
CA GLY A 61 13.19 -15.58 -6.10
C GLY A 61 12.07 -16.25 -6.90
N ALA A 62 11.24 -15.50 -7.61
CA ALA A 62 10.18 -16.06 -8.45
C ALA A 62 10.76 -16.71 -9.71
N ASN A 63 10.21 -17.86 -10.12
CA ASN A 63 10.60 -18.54 -11.37
C ASN A 63 9.90 -17.90 -12.59
N LYS A 64 10.06 -16.60 -12.78
CA LYS A 64 9.41 -15.77 -13.79
C LYS A 64 10.32 -14.64 -14.20
N LYS A 65 10.18 -14.19 -15.45
CA LYS A 65 11.01 -13.09 -15.99
C LYS A 65 10.26 -11.77 -16.08
N PHE A 66 8.94 -11.83 -16.21
CA PHE A 66 8.10 -10.66 -16.38
C PHE A 66 6.90 -10.71 -15.44
N SER A 67 6.48 -9.57 -14.91
CA SER A 67 5.25 -9.36 -14.15
C SER A 67 4.59 -8.07 -14.63
N ALA A 68 3.28 -8.11 -14.80
CA ALA A 68 2.46 -6.93 -15.03
C ALA A 68 1.22 -7.01 -14.13
N ASP A 69 0.98 -5.97 -13.35
CA ASP A 69 -0.10 -5.96 -12.38
C ASP A 69 -0.87 -4.64 -12.44
N ALA A 70 -2.18 -4.70 -12.21
CA ALA A 70 -3.04 -3.56 -12.01
C ALA A 70 -3.98 -3.80 -10.83
N SER A 71 -4.34 -2.73 -10.11
CA SER A 71 -5.30 -2.82 -9.02
C SER A 71 -6.13 -1.55 -8.88
N ALA A 72 -7.30 -1.73 -8.26
CA ALA A 72 -8.18 -0.64 -7.86
C ALA A 72 -8.66 -0.89 -6.43
N SER A 73 -8.40 0.07 -5.54
CA SER A 73 -8.96 0.11 -4.19
C SER A 73 -10.03 1.19 -4.13
N ILE A 74 -11.25 0.83 -3.77
CA ILE A 74 -12.40 1.71 -3.67
C ILE A 74 -12.84 1.79 -2.21
N TYR A 75 -12.84 2.99 -1.67
CA TYR A 75 -13.15 3.26 -0.27
C TYR A 75 -14.64 3.52 -0.08
N GLU A 76 -15.14 3.24 1.12
CA GLU A 76 -16.49 3.56 1.54
C GLU A 76 -16.75 5.06 1.37
N LYS A 77 -17.97 5.40 0.93
CA LYS A 77 -18.36 6.80 0.77
C LYS A 77 -18.33 7.52 2.12
N THR A 78 -17.64 8.63 2.17
CA THR A 78 -17.55 9.48 3.37
C THR A 78 -18.74 10.45 3.39
N GLU A 79 -19.48 10.51 4.50
CA GLU A 79 -20.55 11.48 4.69
C GLU A 79 -20.05 12.91 4.56
N GLY A 80 -20.83 13.76 3.90
CA GLY A 80 -20.50 15.17 3.67
C GLY A 80 -19.58 15.43 2.46
N TYR A 81 -19.17 14.37 1.73
CA TYR A 81 -18.37 14.49 0.52
C TYR A 81 -19.11 13.95 -0.71
N GLU A 82 -18.91 14.58 -1.85
CA GLU A 82 -19.32 14.04 -3.14
C GLU A 82 -18.21 13.17 -3.74
N GLY A 83 -18.59 12.12 -4.47
CA GLY A 83 -17.64 11.16 -5.05
C GLY A 83 -17.19 10.08 -4.08
N THR A 84 -16.23 9.29 -4.53
CA THR A 84 -15.67 8.15 -3.78
C THR A 84 -14.16 8.16 -3.95
N PHE A 85 -13.43 8.07 -2.85
CA PHE A 85 -11.97 7.98 -2.91
C PHE A 85 -11.55 6.64 -3.49
N GLY A 86 -10.60 6.66 -4.41
CA GLY A 86 -10.00 5.49 -5.04
C GLY A 86 -8.50 5.60 -5.14
N LEU A 87 -7.84 4.44 -5.06
CA LEU A 87 -6.42 4.26 -5.38
C LEU A 87 -6.32 3.28 -6.54
N TYR A 88 -5.77 3.74 -7.67
CA TYR A 88 -5.58 2.97 -8.89
C TYR A 88 -4.08 2.81 -9.13
N THR A 89 -3.67 1.59 -9.47
CA THR A 89 -2.25 1.27 -9.57
C THR A 89 -2.00 0.35 -10.74
N ALA A 90 -0.88 0.58 -11.43
CA ALA A 90 -0.33 -0.32 -12.43
C ALA A 90 1.18 -0.45 -12.23
N THR A 91 1.73 -1.64 -12.44
CA THR A 91 3.16 -1.90 -12.34
C THR A 91 3.61 -2.98 -13.31
N VAL A 92 4.83 -2.86 -13.76
CA VAL A 92 5.53 -3.88 -14.53
C VAL A 92 6.89 -4.16 -13.90
N GLY A 93 7.31 -5.43 -13.95
CA GLY A 93 8.61 -5.87 -13.49
C GLY A 93 9.28 -6.76 -14.52
N TYR A 94 10.58 -6.61 -14.70
CA TYR A 94 11.39 -7.43 -15.59
C TYR A 94 12.69 -7.86 -14.93
N LYS A 95 12.94 -9.16 -14.95
CA LYS A 95 14.19 -9.79 -14.49
C LYS A 95 15.10 -10.00 -15.69
N PHE A 96 16.10 -9.11 -15.85
CA PHE A 96 16.98 -9.12 -17.04
C PHE A 96 18.27 -9.92 -16.83
N ALA A 97 18.56 -10.32 -15.62
CA ALA A 97 19.60 -11.28 -15.27
C ALA A 97 19.20 -12.07 -14.03
N ASN A 98 19.85 -13.18 -13.74
CA ASN A 98 19.47 -14.04 -12.60
C ASN A 98 19.49 -13.32 -11.23
N ARG A 99 20.17 -12.16 -11.16
CA ARG A 99 20.36 -11.40 -9.94
C ARG A 99 19.77 -9.98 -9.97
N HIS A 100 19.16 -9.56 -11.09
CA HIS A 100 18.74 -8.18 -11.30
C HIS A 100 17.30 -8.12 -11.77
N ALA A 101 16.53 -7.23 -11.19
CA ALA A 101 15.19 -6.90 -11.64
C ALA A 101 14.96 -5.38 -11.61
N ALA A 102 14.26 -4.89 -12.62
CA ALA A 102 13.83 -3.51 -12.72
C ALA A 102 12.30 -3.44 -12.78
N PHE A 103 11.75 -2.36 -12.28
CA PHE A 103 10.31 -2.13 -12.18
C PHE A 103 9.96 -0.72 -12.59
N ALA A 104 8.78 -0.58 -13.18
CA ALA A 104 8.12 0.71 -13.37
C ALA A 104 6.68 0.62 -12.87
N GLY A 105 6.16 1.72 -12.35
CA GLY A 105 4.80 1.76 -11.82
C GLY A 105 4.18 3.14 -11.88
N PHE A 106 2.86 3.14 -11.74
CA PHE A 106 2.03 4.33 -11.68
C PHE A 106 0.97 4.13 -10.60
N ARG A 107 0.71 5.18 -9.83
CA ARG A 107 -0.40 5.23 -8.87
C ARG A 107 -1.17 6.53 -9.04
N TYR A 108 -2.48 6.46 -8.88
CA TYR A 108 -3.38 7.59 -8.82
C TYR A 108 -4.29 7.44 -7.60
N ALA A 109 -4.38 8.46 -6.77
CA ALA A 109 -5.26 8.54 -5.62
C ALA A 109 -6.11 9.81 -5.71
N GLY A 110 -7.44 9.67 -5.69
CA GLY A 110 -8.37 10.79 -5.83
C GLY A 110 -9.82 10.33 -5.94
N GLY A 111 -10.69 11.22 -6.40
CA GLY A 111 -12.11 10.92 -6.65
C GLY A 111 -13.08 11.62 -5.70
N LEU A 112 -12.59 12.24 -4.62
CA LEU A 112 -13.42 13.07 -3.75
C LEU A 112 -13.63 14.47 -4.35
N LYS A 113 -14.83 15.01 -4.16
CA LYS A 113 -15.16 16.41 -4.40
C LYS A 113 -15.50 17.10 -3.10
N LEU A 114 -14.87 18.24 -2.89
CA LEU A 114 -15.06 19.11 -1.73
C LEU A 114 -15.79 20.35 -2.19
N LYS A 115 -16.96 20.64 -1.64
CA LYS A 115 -17.66 21.89 -1.92
C LYS A 115 -16.89 23.07 -1.36
N GLY A 116 -16.63 24.06 -2.20
CA GLY A 116 -16.03 25.32 -1.79
C GLY A 116 -17.12 26.28 -1.31
N TYR A 117 -16.81 27.03 -0.25
CA TYR A 117 -17.64 28.13 0.24
C TYR A 117 -16.74 29.34 0.50
N ASP A 118 -17.25 30.52 0.24
CA ASP A 118 -16.58 31.76 0.60
C ASP A 118 -16.78 32.13 2.09
N MET A 119 -16.22 33.26 2.51
CA MET A 119 -16.33 33.70 3.89
C MET A 119 -17.75 34.12 4.31
N LEU A 120 -18.66 34.26 3.36
CA LEU A 120 -20.09 34.56 3.56
C LEU A 120 -20.95 33.32 3.57
N GLY A 121 -20.36 32.14 3.27
CA GLY A 121 -21.06 30.87 3.15
C GLY A 121 -21.68 30.63 1.77
N GLU A 122 -21.39 31.46 0.76
CA GLU A 122 -21.85 31.28 -0.59
C GLU A 122 -21.03 30.20 -1.30
N PRO A 123 -21.66 29.34 -2.11
CA PRO A 123 -20.97 28.31 -2.85
C PRO A 123 -19.91 28.91 -3.82
N THR A 124 -18.71 28.36 -3.78
CA THR A 124 -17.63 28.69 -4.70
C THR A 124 -17.27 27.46 -5.53
N LYS A 125 -16.15 27.52 -6.24
CA LYS A 125 -15.67 26.41 -7.06
C LYS A 125 -15.33 25.19 -6.19
N ASP A 126 -15.80 24.02 -6.60
CA ASP A 126 -15.48 22.74 -5.98
C ASP A 126 -13.99 22.41 -6.11
N TYR A 127 -13.46 21.75 -5.10
CA TYR A 127 -12.09 21.24 -5.07
C TYR A 127 -12.10 19.72 -5.33
N GLN A 128 -11.16 19.26 -6.15
CA GLN A 128 -10.95 17.83 -6.43
C GLN A 128 -9.49 17.49 -6.17
N PRO A 129 -9.12 17.17 -4.92
CA PRO A 129 -7.74 16.81 -4.59
C PRO A 129 -7.40 15.45 -5.21
N TYR A 130 -6.20 15.36 -5.78
CA TYR A 130 -5.64 14.11 -6.28
C TYR A 130 -4.12 14.09 -6.16
N ASN A 131 -3.59 12.89 -6.10
CA ASN A 131 -2.17 12.63 -6.16
C ASN A 131 -1.91 11.54 -7.20
N TRP A 132 -0.82 11.65 -7.94
CA TRP A 132 -0.34 10.55 -8.75
C TRP A 132 1.19 10.47 -8.70
N THR A 133 1.71 9.27 -8.96
CA THR A 133 3.15 9.01 -8.92
C THR A 133 3.60 8.24 -10.14
N ILE A 134 4.84 8.51 -10.55
CA ILE A 134 5.62 7.63 -11.43
C ILE A 134 6.69 7.01 -10.55
N ASP A 135 6.79 5.70 -10.57
CA ASP A 135 7.63 4.93 -9.66
C ASP A 135 8.60 4.05 -10.44
N LEU A 136 9.87 4.07 -10.05
CA LEU A 136 10.91 3.22 -10.63
C LEU A 136 11.56 2.42 -9.52
N GLY A 137 11.75 1.12 -9.74
CA GLY A 137 12.33 0.22 -8.76
C GLY A 137 13.48 -0.60 -9.35
N TYR A 138 14.39 -0.98 -8.49
CA TYR A 138 15.48 -1.89 -8.81
C TYR A 138 15.74 -2.82 -7.63
N ALA A 139 15.94 -4.11 -7.91
CA ALA A 139 16.30 -5.12 -6.93
C ALA A 139 17.52 -5.91 -7.39
N TYR A 140 18.37 -6.25 -6.42
CA TYR A 140 19.61 -6.99 -6.64
C TYR A 140 19.76 -8.12 -5.63
N MET A 141 20.05 -9.33 -6.12
CA MET A 141 20.36 -10.49 -5.29
C MET A 141 21.84 -10.50 -4.94
N ILE A 142 22.17 -10.23 -3.69
CA ILE A 142 23.53 -10.20 -3.16
C ILE A 142 24.10 -11.63 -3.12
N GLY A 143 23.33 -12.60 -2.64
CA GLY A 143 23.68 -14.00 -2.51
C GLY A 143 23.23 -14.61 -1.19
N ASN A 144 23.28 -15.93 -1.09
CA ASN A 144 22.88 -16.68 0.12
C ASN A 144 21.46 -16.33 0.65
N GLY A 145 20.53 -16.01 -0.27
CA GLY A 145 19.18 -15.60 0.07
C GLY A 145 19.01 -14.10 0.37
N PHE A 146 20.08 -13.34 0.49
CA PHE A 146 20.02 -11.89 0.73
C PHE A 146 19.86 -11.11 -0.56
N SER A 147 19.00 -10.12 -0.52
CA SER A 147 18.73 -9.18 -1.61
C SER A 147 18.53 -7.77 -1.06
N ALA A 148 18.81 -6.77 -1.88
CA ALA A 148 18.52 -5.38 -1.57
C ALA A 148 17.73 -4.73 -2.71
N TYR A 149 17.01 -3.66 -2.42
CA TYR A 149 16.25 -2.93 -3.41
C TYR A 149 16.12 -1.45 -3.08
N ALA A 150 15.84 -0.68 -4.11
CA ALA A 150 15.50 0.73 -4.01
C ALA A 150 14.33 1.06 -4.94
N VAL A 151 13.46 1.96 -4.50
CA VAL A 151 12.33 2.49 -5.28
C VAL A 151 12.35 4.01 -5.18
N GLY A 152 12.36 4.68 -6.33
CA GLY A 152 12.21 6.13 -6.45
C GLY A 152 10.79 6.47 -6.90
N ASN A 153 10.22 7.55 -6.36
CA ASN A 153 8.89 8.03 -6.65
C ASN A 153 8.97 9.50 -7.07
N VAL A 154 8.41 9.86 -8.21
CA VAL A 154 8.10 11.25 -8.57
C VAL A 154 6.62 11.47 -8.30
N ILE A 155 6.30 12.48 -7.51
CA ILE A 155 4.97 12.73 -6.96
C ILE A 155 4.44 14.02 -7.54
N PHE A 156 3.24 13.96 -8.09
CA PHE A 156 2.45 15.10 -8.53
C PHE A 156 1.21 15.18 -7.65
N SER A 157 1.05 16.29 -6.96
CA SER A 157 -0.05 16.48 -6.02
C SER A 157 -0.81 17.75 -6.38
N HIS A 158 -2.13 17.63 -6.38
CA HIS A 158 -3.06 18.74 -6.51
C HIS A 158 -3.98 18.77 -5.30
N LEU A 159 -3.82 19.79 -4.49
CA LEU A 159 -4.78 20.14 -3.41
C LEU A 159 -5.60 21.35 -3.88
N SER A 160 -5.24 22.55 -3.45
CA SER A 160 -5.72 23.80 -4.03
C SER A 160 -4.75 24.37 -5.08
N LYS A 161 -3.49 23.96 -5.01
CA LYS A 161 -2.40 24.25 -5.96
C LYS A 161 -1.65 22.97 -6.27
N ASN A 162 -0.84 23.03 -7.33
CA ASN A 162 0.01 21.92 -7.74
C ASN A 162 1.33 21.96 -6.95
N ALA A 163 1.80 20.77 -6.59
CA ALA A 163 3.14 20.57 -6.07
C ALA A 163 3.77 19.33 -6.73
N VAL A 164 5.07 19.36 -6.94
CA VAL A 164 5.85 18.25 -7.48
C VAL A 164 7.01 17.98 -6.53
N GLY A 165 7.29 16.72 -6.29
CA GLY A 165 8.40 16.31 -5.44
C GLY A 165 8.82 14.89 -5.68
N GLY A 166 9.75 14.41 -4.87
CA GLY A 166 10.25 13.05 -4.96
C GLY A 166 10.40 12.41 -3.59
N ALA A 167 10.30 11.10 -3.59
CA ALA A 167 10.60 10.28 -2.43
C ALA A 167 11.33 9.02 -2.86
N PHE A 168 11.99 8.36 -1.93
CA PHE A 168 12.59 7.07 -2.19
C PHE A 168 12.39 6.10 -1.03
N THR A 169 12.43 4.80 -1.34
CA THR A 169 12.38 3.69 -0.41
C THR A 169 13.58 2.81 -0.64
N ILE A 170 14.23 2.36 0.42
CA ILE A 170 15.29 1.36 0.38
C ILE A 170 14.94 0.20 1.31
N GLY A 171 15.30 -1.01 0.92
CA GLY A 171 15.05 -2.17 1.74
C GLY A 171 16.01 -3.32 1.43
N ALA A 172 15.98 -4.29 2.33
CA ALA A 172 16.71 -5.54 2.22
C ALA A 172 15.83 -6.71 2.65
N SER A 173 16.00 -7.83 1.98
CA SER A 173 15.21 -9.03 2.23
C SER A 173 16.11 -10.25 2.34
N TYR A 174 15.63 -11.22 3.09
CA TYR A 174 16.20 -12.56 3.15
C TYR A 174 15.13 -13.58 2.73
N GLN A 175 15.44 -14.41 1.76
CA GLN A 175 14.57 -15.48 1.29
C GLN A 175 15.28 -16.82 1.38
N LYS A 176 14.59 -17.83 1.94
CA LYS A 176 15.07 -19.19 2.01
C LYS A 176 13.96 -20.16 1.65
N SER A 177 14.21 -20.98 0.63
CA SER A 177 13.36 -22.11 0.26
C SER A 177 14.04 -23.39 0.72
N THR A 178 13.27 -24.27 1.36
CA THR A 178 13.76 -25.56 1.84
C THR A 178 12.77 -26.62 1.42
N THR A 179 13.26 -27.74 0.92
CA THR A 179 12.44 -28.91 0.65
C THR A 179 12.51 -29.85 1.85
N THR A 180 11.37 -30.16 2.43
CA THR A 180 11.22 -31.06 3.58
C THR A 180 10.99 -32.50 3.12
N ALA A 181 11.09 -33.47 4.02
CA ALA A 181 10.77 -34.87 3.72
C ALA A 181 9.40 -35.03 3.04
N GLY A 182 9.31 -35.86 1.99
CA GLY A 182 8.11 -36.02 1.18
C GLY A 182 7.93 -34.95 0.08
N ASN A 183 9.01 -34.29 -0.33
CA ASN A 183 9.04 -33.31 -1.43
C ASN A 183 8.16 -32.05 -1.21
N LYS A 184 7.89 -31.73 0.06
CA LYS A 184 7.12 -30.53 0.47
C LYS A 184 8.05 -29.34 0.57
N SER A 185 7.63 -28.19 0.04
CA SER A 185 8.42 -26.97 0.12
C SER A 185 7.98 -26.08 1.29
N ALA A 186 8.96 -25.43 1.89
CA ALA A 186 8.75 -24.36 2.85
C ALA A 186 9.53 -23.13 2.39
N ASN A 187 8.87 -21.97 2.28
CA ASN A 187 9.47 -20.74 1.83
C ASN A 187 9.35 -19.70 2.94
N LEU A 188 10.49 -19.27 3.46
CA LEU A 188 10.61 -18.17 4.43
C LEU A 188 11.04 -16.90 3.69
N MET A 189 10.40 -15.79 4.01
CA MET A 189 10.81 -14.46 3.58
C MET A 189 10.81 -13.50 4.75
N LEU A 190 11.86 -12.71 4.88
CA LEU A 190 11.98 -11.60 5.82
C LEU A 190 12.28 -10.33 5.02
N ASP A 191 11.73 -9.21 5.46
CA ASP A 191 11.92 -7.90 4.80
C ASP A 191 12.08 -6.80 5.84
N ALA A 192 12.96 -5.85 5.55
CA ALA A 192 13.12 -4.61 6.30
C ALA A 192 13.34 -3.45 5.34
N LYS A 193 12.62 -2.34 5.56
CA LYS A 193 12.70 -1.16 4.68
C LYS A 193 12.50 0.16 5.43
N VAL A 194 13.06 1.21 4.86
CA VAL A 194 12.74 2.60 5.18
C VAL A 194 12.11 3.20 3.93
N GLY A 195 10.89 3.73 4.06
CA GLY A 195 10.11 4.18 2.92
C GLY A 195 9.70 5.64 2.97
N ALA A 196 9.36 6.16 1.80
CA ALA A 196 8.87 7.51 1.58
C ALA A 196 9.81 8.59 2.16
N ILE A 197 11.13 8.43 1.96
CA ILE A 197 12.13 9.42 2.36
C ILE A 197 12.18 10.50 1.28
N GLY A 198 11.92 11.75 1.65
CA GLY A 198 11.95 12.87 0.70
C GLY A 198 11.79 14.23 1.37
N PRO A 199 12.03 15.31 0.60
CA PRO A 199 11.75 16.67 1.07
C PRO A 199 10.25 16.89 1.19
N GLN A 200 9.85 17.98 1.81
CA GLN A 200 8.46 18.42 1.84
C GLN A 200 7.99 18.82 0.43
N LEU A 201 6.75 18.52 0.09
CA LEU A 201 6.05 19.12 -1.06
C LEU A 201 5.66 20.53 -0.72
N ASP A 202 6.00 21.48 -1.58
CA ASP A 202 5.67 22.91 -1.41
C ASP A 202 4.59 23.30 -2.42
N TYR A 203 3.42 23.67 -1.91
CA TYR A 203 2.29 24.17 -2.71
C TYR A 203 2.31 25.71 -2.87
N GLY A 204 3.35 26.35 -2.37
CA GLY A 204 3.48 27.82 -2.32
C GLY A 204 2.75 28.46 -1.13
N ASN A 205 3.04 29.75 -0.88
CA ASN A 205 2.47 30.54 0.22
C ASN A 205 2.68 29.90 1.61
N GLY A 206 3.79 29.15 1.81
CA GLY A 206 4.09 28.49 3.08
C GLY A 206 3.37 27.15 3.32
N ASN A 207 2.48 26.73 2.43
CA ASN A 207 1.77 25.45 2.54
C ASN A 207 2.70 24.31 2.11
N LYS A 208 3.11 23.49 3.06
CA LYS A 208 4.01 22.35 2.84
C LYS A 208 3.46 21.07 3.42
N THR A 209 3.60 19.98 2.68
CA THR A 209 3.23 18.64 3.15
C THR A 209 4.48 17.78 3.29
N THR A 210 4.62 17.16 4.45
CA THR A 210 5.76 16.28 4.77
C THR A 210 5.52 14.86 4.23
N MET A 211 6.58 14.23 3.68
CA MET A 211 6.51 12.83 3.25
C MET A 211 6.18 11.90 4.42
N PRO A 212 5.31 10.88 4.21
CA PRO A 212 4.96 9.90 5.24
C PRO A 212 6.08 8.88 5.43
N THR A 213 7.22 9.34 6.00
CA THR A 213 8.40 8.50 6.16
C THR A 213 8.19 7.46 7.24
N TYR A 214 8.49 6.20 6.92
CA TYR A 214 8.29 5.07 7.82
C TYR A 214 9.45 4.09 7.80
N VAL A 215 9.55 3.30 8.85
CA VAL A 215 10.30 2.04 8.89
C VAL A 215 9.32 0.88 8.90
N ALA A 216 9.67 -0.21 8.23
CA ALA A 216 8.86 -1.43 8.27
C ALA A 216 9.76 -2.66 8.34
N VAL A 217 9.27 -3.65 9.09
CA VAL A 217 9.86 -5.00 9.16
C VAL A 217 8.73 -6.02 9.09
N GLY A 218 9.01 -7.18 8.53
CA GLY A 218 8.03 -8.24 8.47
C GLY A 218 8.60 -9.59 8.06
N GLY A 219 7.76 -10.61 8.17
CA GLY A 219 8.09 -11.96 7.79
C GLY A 219 6.89 -12.70 7.21
N ALA A 220 7.18 -13.66 6.34
CA ALA A 220 6.18 -14.57 5.79
C ALA A 220 6.76 -15.98 5.70
N LEU A 221 5.93 -16.96 5.97
CA LEU A 221 6.22 -18.38 5.82
C LEU A 221 5.11 -19.04 5.04
N THR A 222 5.46 -19.81 4.02
CA THR A 222 4.52 -20.59 3.23
C THR A 222 4.99 -22.04 3.22
N VAL A 223 4.10 -23.00 3.49
CA VAL A 223 4.43 -24.42 3.63
C VAL A 223 3.43 -25.26 2.83
N ASP A 224 3.94 -26.17 2.01
CA ASP A 224 3.14 -27.23 1.39
C ASP A 224 2.83 -28.31 2.45
N VAL A 225 1.59 -28.38 2.92
CA VAL A 225 1.16 -29.36 3.95
C VAL A 225 0.74 -30.68 3.33
N ALA A 226 0.27 -30.67 2.08
CA ALA A 226 -0.03 -31.85 1.27
C ALA A 226 0.11 -31.49 -0.21
N ASP A 227 0.00 -32.47 -1.14
CA ASP A 227 0.26 -32.28 -2.58
C ASP A 227 -0.52 -31.12 -3.21
N LYS A 228 -1.75 -30.88 -2.73
CA LYS A 228 -2.62 -29.82 -3.24
C LYS A 228 -2.92 -28.72 -2.22
N HIS A 229 -2.33 -28.81 -1.04
CA HIS A 229 -2.68 -27.93 0.09
C HIS A 229 -1.45 -27.18 0.55
N GLN A 230 -1.53 -25.86 0.51
CA GLN A 230 -0.49 -24.96 1.00
C GLN A 230 -1.10 -24.02 2.05
N VAL A 231 -0.36 -23.75 3.10
CA VAL A 231 -0.71 -22.79 4.15
C VAL A 231 0.39 -21.76 4.25
N GLY A 232 0.00 -20.51 4.32
CA GLY A 232 0.90 -19.37 4.49
C GLY A 232 0.47 -18.49 5.66
N GLY A 233 1.45 -17.84 6.27
CA GLY A 233 1.24 -16.80 7.25
C GLY A 233 2.20 -15.66 7.01
N ALA A 234 1.77 -14.43 7.27
CA ALA A 234 2.60 -13.24 7.19
C ALA A 234 2.30 -12.29 8.33
N TRP A 235 3.30 -11.52 8.71
CA TRP A 235 3.17 -10.43 9.67
C TRP A 235 4.02 -9.25 9.21
N SER A 236 3.66 -8.04 9.59
CA SER A 236 4.45 -6.83 9.38
C SER A 236 4.22 -5.81 10.48
N THR A 237 5.24 -5.03 10.75
CA THR A 237 5.19 -3.86 11.62
C THR A 237 5.66 -2.68 10.80
N ARG A 238 4.88 -1.59 10.79
CA ARG A 238 5.21 -0.35 10.09
C ARG A 238 5.02 0.81 11.04
N TYR A 239 6.07 1.60 11.23
CA TYR A 239 6.06 2.77 12.08
C TYR A 239 6.37 4.03 11.28
N PHE A 240 5.36 4.89 11.14
CA PHE A 240 5.47 6.22 10.54
C PHE A 240 6.00 7.18 11.61
N PHE A 241 7.16 7.78 11.36
CA PHE A 241 7.80 8.73 12.28
C PHE A 241 7.85 10.17 11.74
N ARG A 242 7.44 10.38 10.49
CA ARG A 242 7.25 11.70 9.87
C ARG A 242 5.90 11.75 9.14
N PRO A 243 5.18 12.87 9.17
CA PRO A 243 5.47 14.05 10.02
C PRO A 243 5.37 13.74 11.51
N SER A 244 6.09 14.52 12.36
CA SER A 244 6.19 14.23 13.81
C SER A 244 4.85 14.31 14.54
N GLU A 245 3.91 15.09 14.01
CA GLU A 245 2.55 15.29 14.53
C GLU A 245 1.65 14.05 14.29
N TYR A 246 2.04 13.21 13.32
CA TYR A 246 1.24 12.06 12.88
C TYR A 246 2.03 10.74 12.96
N LYS A 247 2.83 10.57 14.01
CA LYS A 247 3.43 9.27 14.31
C LYS A 247 2.34 8.22 14.44
N MET A 248 2.54 7.07 13.80
CA MET A 248 1.54 6.01 13.74
C MET A 248 2.22 4.65 13.67
N LEU A 249 1.79 3.73 14.52
CA LEU A 249 2.16 2.32 14.46
C LEU A 249 1.06 1.54 13.76
N MET A 250 1.45 0.69 12.83
CA MET A 250 0.56 -0.27 12.18
C MET A 250 1.16 -1.67 12.30
N LEU A 251 0.36 -2.62 12.75
CA LEU A 251 0.72 -4.03 12.87
C LEU A 251 -0.24 -4.84 12.00
N GLY A 252 0.29 -5.67 11.13
CA GLY A 252 -0.50 -6.52 10.28
C GLY A 252 -0.15 -7.98 10.45
N ALA A 253 -1.16 -8.85 10.46
CA ALA A 253 -0.97 -10.29 10.42
C ALA A 253 -2.08 -10.95 9.61
N GLY A 254 -1.74 -12.02 8.90
CA GLY A 254 -2.73 -12.74 8.10
C GLY A 254 -2.30 -14.17 7.79
N LEU A 255 -3.30 -14.95 7.43
CA LEU A 255 -3.17 -16.35 7.02
C LEU A 255 -3.72 -16.52 5.60
N GLU A 256 -3.10 -17.41 4.86
CA GLU A 256 -3.49 -17.81 3.52
C GLU A 256 -3.58 -19.33 3.46
N TYR A 257 -4.68 -19.84 2.92
CA TYR A 257 -4.81 -21.23 2.49
C TYR A 257 -4.95 -21.26 0.99
N THR A 258 -4.13 -22.09 0.33
CA THR A 258 -4.16 -22.23 -1.13
C THR A 258 -4.38 -23.70 -1.50
N TYR A 259 -5.41 -23.94 -2.33
CA TYR A 259 -5.74 -25.23 -2.89
C TYR A 259 -5.21 -25.34 -4.33
N ASN A 260 -4.51 -26.44 -4.59
CA ASN A 260 -3.97 -26.81 -5.90
C ASN A 260 -3.12 -25.72 -6.56
N LYS A 261 -2.50 -24.82 -5.76
CA LYS A 261 -1.76 -23.63 -6.21
C LYS A 261 -2.58 -22.69 -7.11
N MET A 262 -3.91 -22.81 -7.08
CA MET A 262 -4.84 -22.07 -7.94
C MET A 262 -5.80 -21.19 -7.15
N VAL A 263 -6.48 -21.72 -6.15
CA VAL A 263 -7.49 -20.99 -5.38
C VAL A 263 -6.95 -20.70 -3.99
N SER A 264 -6.98 -19.44 -3.59
CA SER A 264 -6.51 -18.99 -2.28
C SER A 264 -7.65 -18.33 -1.50
N LEU A 265 -7.74 -18.62 -0.21
CA LEU A 265 -8.56 -17.91 0.75
C LEU A 265 -7.65 -17.26 1.79
N ARG A 266 -8.00 -16.05 2.20
CA ARG A 266 -7.16 -15.22 3.08
C ARG A 266 -8.00 -14.56 4.15
N ALA A 267 -7.43 -14.44 5.33
CA ALA A 267 -7.98 -13.65 6.42
C ALA A 267 -6.84 -13.03 7.22
N GLY A 268 -7.08 -11.86 7.79
CA GLY A 268 -6.08 -11.16 8.56
C GLY A 268 -6.67 -10.06 9.42
N TYR A 269 -5.78 -9.40 10.13
CA TYR A 269 -6.09 -8.25 10.94
C TYR A 269 -4.97 -7.21 10.82
N GLU A 270 -5.35 -5.97 10.61
CA GLU A 270 -4.47 -4.82 10.70
C GLU A 270 -4.86 -3.99 11.92
N TYR A 271 -3.93 -3.86 12.86
CA TYR A 271 -4.03 -2.89 13.93
C TYR A 271 -3.36 -1.60 13.48
N GLY A 272 -4.04 -0.48 13.62
CA GLY A 272 -3.48 0.84 13.40
C GLY A 272 -3.79 1.75 14.59
N ASP A 273 -2.78 2.50 15.03
CA ASP A 273 -3.00 3.61 15.96
C ASP A 273 -4.10 4.53 15.43
N ARG A 274 -4.72 5.31 16.33
CA ARG A 274 -5.76 6.28 16.00
C ARG A 274 -7.03 5.66 15.40
N ASN A 275 -7.33 4.44 15.82
CA ASN A 275 -8.52 3.71 15.39
C ASN A 275 -8.55 3.38 13.88
N LEU A 276 -7.40 3.14 13.27
CA LEU A 276 -7.27 2.68 11.89
C LEU A 276 -7.10 1.16 11.81
N SER A 277 -7.95 0.42 12.51
CA SER A 277 -7.86 -1.04 12.56
C SER A 277 -8.92 -1.69 11.67
N HIS A 278 -8.52 -2.79 11.01
CA HIS A 278 -9.38 -3.50 10.06
C HIS A 278 -9.33 -5.02 10.25
N PHE A 279 -10.48 -5.67 10.20
CA PHE A 279 -10.53 -7.07 9.81
C PHE A 279 -10.42 -7.16 8.29
N THR A 280 -9.67 -8.14 7.82
CA THR A 280 -9.39 -8.29 6.40
C THR A 280 -9.72 -9.70 5.93
N MET A 281 -10.30 -9.81 4.75
CA MET A 281 -10.59 -11.08 4.11
C MET A 281 -10.42 -10.97 2.61
N GLY A 282 -10.17 -12.08 1.95
CA GLY A 282 -10.04 -12.07 0.50
C GLY A 282 -9.91 -13.44 -0.11
N ALA A 283 -9.96 -13.45 -1.42
CA ALA A 283 -9.79 -14.64 -2.24
C ALA A 283 -8.85 -14.34 -3.41
N GLY A 284 -8.23 -15.39 -3.94
CA GLY A 284 -7.37 -15.30 -5.10
C GLY A 284 -7.55 -16.49 -6.03
N PHE A 285 -7.30 -16.25 -7.30
CA PHE A 285 -7.26 -17.27 -8.33
C PHE A 285 -6.02 -17.09 -9.19
N LYS A 286 -5.29 -18.19 -9.43
CA LYS A 286 -4.07 -18.21 -10.23
C LYS A 286 -4.13 -19.34 -11.24
N TYR A 287 -3.99 -19.01 -12.52
CA TYR A 287 -3.98 -20.00 -13.59
C TYR A 287 -3.22 -19.49 -14.81
N GLY A 288 -2.30 -20.29 -15.36
CA GLY A 288 -1.59 -19.96 -16.60
C GLY A 288 -0.81 -18.65 -16.58
N GLY A 289 -0.31 -18.23 -15.41
CA GLY A 289 0.34 -16.91 -15.22
C GLY A 289 -0.63 -15.79 -14.83
N LEU A 290 -1.93 -15.93 -15.07
CA LEU A 290 -2.94 -14.98 -14.65
C LEU A 290 -3.16 -15.05 -13.14
N LEU A 291 -3.20 -13.89 -12.48
CA LEU A 291 -3.52 -13.71 -11.07
C LEU A 291 -4.75 -12.79 -10.96
N LEU A 292 -5.74 -13.24 -10.22
CA LEU A 292 -6.90 -12.43 -9.85
C LEU A 292 -7.03 -12.46 -8.33
N ASN A 293 -7.06 -11.30 -7.69
CA ASN A 293 -7.18 -11.18 -6.25
C ASN A 293 -8.29 -10.19 -5.88
N GLY A 294 -9.05 -10.51 -4.86
CA GLY A 294 -10.02 -9.61 -4.25
C GLY A 294 -9.85 -9.58 -2.75
N ALA A 295 -9.99 -8.40 -2.16
CA ALA A 295 -9.91 -8.18 -0.72
C ALA A 295 -10.99 -7.22 -0.25
N TYR A 296 -11.45 -7.41 0.96
CA TYR A 296 -12.30 -6.48 1.68
C TYR A 296 -11.70 -6.19 3.05
N MET A 297 -11.58 -4.91 3.34
CA MET A 297 -11.05 -4.38 4.61
C MET A 297 -12.20 -3.76 5.38
N LEU A 298 -12.64 -4.43 6.43
CA LEU A 298 -13.73 -3.97 7.28
C LEU A 298 -13.16 -3.19 8.47
N LYS A 299 -13.50 -1.91 8.56
CA LYS A 299 -13.15 -1.09 9.73
C LYS A 299 -13.75 -1.69 11.01
N THR A 300 -12.99 -1.74 12.09
CA THR A 300 -13.42 -2.32 13.38
C THR A 300 -13.93 -1.28 14.36
N VAL A 301 -13.78 0.00 14.03
CA VAL A 301 -14.19 1.15 14.84
C VAL A 301 -14.87 2.19 13.95
N ASN A 302 -15.62 3.10 14.54
CA ASN A 302 -16.40 4.13 13.80
C ASN A 302 -15.52 5.20 13.13
N VAL A 303 -14.20 5.09 13.21
CA VAL A 303 -13.23 5.98 12.58
C VAL A 303 -12.51 5.21 11.47
N GLY A 304 -12.24 5.86 10.35
CA GLY A 304 -11.68 5.22 9.15
C GLY A 304 -12.77 4.78 8.17
N SER A 305 -12.36 4.17 7.08
CA SER A 305 -13.25 3.70 6.00
C SER A 305 -13.01 2.24 5.73
N SER A 306 -14.09 1.49 5.52
CA SER A 306 -13.98 0.17 4.88
C SER A 306 -13.66 0.37 3.41
N TYR A 307 -12.96 -0.58 2.81
CA TYR A 307 -12.67 -0.52 1.37
C TYR A 307 -12.49 -1.90 0.77
N CYS A 308 -12.70 -1.99 -0.54
CA CYS A 308 -12.40 -3.18 -1.30
C CYS A 308 -11.23 -2.91 -2.25
N THR A 309 -10.43 -3.94 -2.49
CA THR A 309 -9.34 -3.91 -3.47
C THR A 309 -9.48 -5.10 -4.41
N ILE A 310 -9.42 -4.84 -5.71
CA ILE A 310 -9.38 -5.86 -6.76
C ILE A 310 -8.04 -5.69 -7.47
N GLY A 311 -7.35 -6.80 -7.70
CA GLY A 311 -6.08 -6.86 -8.39
C GLY A 311 -6.09 -7.89 -9.50
N LEU A 312 -5.51 -7.53 -10.63
CA LEU A 312 -5.25 -8.39 -11.78
C LEU A 312 -3.76 -8.38 -12.05
N GLY A 313 -3.16 -9.54 -12.23
CA GLY A 313 -1.75 -9.67 -12.57
C GLY A 313 -1.51 -10.72 -13.64
N TYR A 314 -0.40 -10.60 -14.31
CA TYR A 314 0.10 -11.59 -15.25
C TYR A 314 1.61 -11.74 -15.09
N ASP A 315 2.02 -12.97 -14.86
CA ASP A 315 3.41 -13.35 -14.65
C ASP A 315 3.86 -14.40 -15.68
N PHE A 316 5.00 -14.25 -16.33
CA PHE A 316 5.59 -15.27 -17.21
C PHE A 316 7.13 -15.28 -17.24
#